data_844b618a29d28802ba8f620b763273b6
#
_entry.id   844b618a29d28802ba8f620b763273b6
#
_cell.length_a   1.000
_cell.length_b   1.000
_cell.length_c   1.000
_cell.angle_alpha   90.00
_cell.angle_beta   90.00
_cell.angle_gamma   90.00
#
_symmetry.space_group_name_H-M   'P 1'
#
loop_
_entity.id
_entity.type
_entity.pdbx_description
1 polymer ?
#
loop_
_entity_poly.entity_id
_entity_poly.type
_entity_poly.pdbx_seq_one_letter_code
_entity_poly.pdbx_strand_id
1 'polypeptide(L)'
;MTDIQPDEPLLHQGGSARLRVHARGDEQEVDLDRDAPFGWWPAIAIALVAFIDRVEINLIAGALPVIQDHFGFSDTVGGLIPTAASIAAAVLLLPAGRLADRAPRVGTIVIVVLVWSLCSVLSGLATTFLMFFMVRIAIGAAGQLYNPPASSLLADYYPNRSRGKAYGFERAGYYMGLPAGVIIGGAVAEALDWRAVFFIAAVPGLFIAALMLTVKEPVRGLGDTIDRLRAQRTGVAPPESEAHVDLSVSSASLWADAKELLRIRTLRGVILAQAMLALGVAGLFYWLPTFLERLEDLDTDTASGLAGGVGGTGIVIGIIIGSRLGDRHESEGWRIRLSTVCLLVGAIGLSLAVLLPGVGLRMAMVALACAGFAGAMPNLTAAAANVVPAASRGMGFALLQFLTTLGGAFGPLLVGAMSDVTGWIGYGMLFLIPPLFLSVVLLWLVRGSYDADAARASASSSH
;
A
#
# COMPACT_ATOMS: atom_id res chain seq x y z
N MET A 1 2.87 -29.58 -9.14
CA MET A 1 2.51 -30.55 -8.11
C MET A 1 3.82 -30.92 -7.43
N THR A 2 4.10 -30.38 -6.28
CA THR A 2 5.23 -30.76 -5.43
C THR A 2 4.61 -31.39 -4.22
N ASP A 3 4.69 -32.73 -4.16
CA ASP A 3 4.16 -33.53 -3.05
C ASP A 3 4.94 -33.19 -1.77
N ILE A 4 4.25 -32.56 -0.83
CA ILE A 4 4.64 -32.64 0.59
C ILE A 4 4.20 -34.04 1.01
N GLN A 5 5.13 -34.98 1.10
CA GLN A 5 4.83 -36.28 1.73
C GLN A 5 4.71 -36.07 3.24
N PRO A 6 3.53 -36.31 3.85
CA PRO A 6 3.31 -36.05 5.28
C PRO A 6 3.96 -37.07 6.21
N ASP A 7 4.66 -38.08 5.70
CA ASP A 7 5.08 -39.27 6.44
C ASP A 7 6.58 -39.32 6.81
N GLU A 8 7.36 -38.25 6.58
CA GLU A 8 8.76 -38.26 7.08
C GLU A 8 8.84 -37.98 8.58
N PRO A 9 9.54 -38.81 9.33
CA PRO A 9 9.59 -38.71 10.79
C PRO A 9 10.22 -37.40 11.24
N LEU A 10 9.57 -36.75 12.19
CA LEU A 10 10.11 -35.62 12.93
C LEU A 10 11.43 -36.01 13.56
N LEU A 11 12.55 -35.54 13.09
CA LEU A 11 13.86 -35.82 13.69
C LEU A 11 13.97 -35.04 14.99
N HIS A 12 14.02 -35.80 16.12
CA HIS A 12 14.33 -35.23 17.42
C HIS A 12 15.86 -35.19 17.61
N GLN A 13 16.49 -34.03 17.41
CA GLN A 13 17.83 -33.77 17.89
C GLN A 13 17.80 -32.66 18.93
N GLY A 14 18.04 -32.95 20.17
CA GLY A 14 18.27 -31.97 21.20
C GLY A 14 17.08 -31.10 21.60
N GLY A 15 15.83 -31.65 21.63
CA GLY A 15 14.66 -30.96 22.18
C GLY A 15 13.89 -30.06 21.21
N SER A 16 14.41 -29.69 20.04
CA SER A 16 13.69 -28.93 18.99
C SER A 16 13.18 -29.88 17.91
N ALA A 17 11.90 -29.69 17.48
CA ALA A 17 11.33 -30.47 16.39
C ALA A 17 11.73 -29.83 15.06
N ARG A 18 12.34 -30.62 14.19
CA ARG A 18 12.76 -30.21 12.86
C ARG A 18 11.96 -30.93 11.78
N LEU A 19 11.53 -30.19 10.76
CA LEU A 19 10.89 -30.71 9.57
C LEU A 19 11.88 -30.62 8.40
N ARG A 20 12.04 -31.72 7.66
CA ARG A 20 12.73 -31.67 6.36
C ARG A 20 11.76 -31.36 5.25
N VAL A 21 12.07 -30.35 4.47
CA VAL A 21 11.27 -29.89 3.34
C VAL A 21 12.11 -29.94 2.09
N HIS A 22 11.63 -30.68 1.08
CA HIS A 22 12.26 -30.70 -0.24
C HIS A 22 11.69 -29.56 -1.11
N ALA A 23 12.50 -28.53 -1.35
CA ALA A 23 12.14 -27.42 -2.22
C ALA A 23 13.05 -27.41 -3.45
N ARG A 24 12.52 -27.76 -4.63
CA ARG A 24 13.21 -27.68 -5.93
C ARG A 24 14.64 -28.26 -5.97
N GLY A 25 14.87 -29.41 -5.30
CA GLY A 25 16.17 -30.09 -5.31
C GLY A 25 17.09 -29.74 -4.14
N ASP A 26 16.71 -28.78 -3.30
CA ASP A 26 17.39 -28.47 -2.04
C ASP A 26 16.63 -29.04 -0.84
N GLU A 27 17.32 -29.73 0.03
CA GLU A 27 16.82 -30.16 1.34
C GLU A 27 16.96 -29.00 2.32
N GLN A 28 15.85 -28.57 2.93
CA GLN A 28 15.84 -27.52 3.96
C GLN A 28 15.35 -28.09 5.28
N GLU A 29 16.13 -27.92 6.34
CA GLU A 29 15.67 -28.21 7.70
C GLU A 29 14.99 -26.97 8.30
N VAL A 30 13.75 -27.15 8.73
CA VAL A 30 12.90 -26.12 9.32
C VAL A 30 12.69 -26.43 10.79
N ASP A 31 13.10 -25.50 11.66
CA ASP A 31 12.85 -25.59 13.11
C ASP A 31 11.41 -25.13 13.39
N LEU A 32 10.57 -26.07 13.82
CA LEU A 32 9.16 -25.83 14.11
C LEU A 32 8.93 -24.89 15.31
N ASP A 33 9.88 -24.75 16.22
CA ASP A 33 9.72 -23.99 17.45
C ASP A 33 10.11 -22.51 17.28
N ARG A 34 10.82 -22.15 16.19
CA ARG A 34 11.22 -20.76 15.90
C ARG A 34 10.09 -19.94 15.32
N ASP A 35 10.00 -18.66 15.74
CA ASP A 35 9.05 -17.68 15.17
C ASP A 35 9.33 -17.38 13.70
N ALA A 36 10.59 -17.33 13.31
CA ALA A 36 11.06 -17.16 11.96
C ALA A 36 11.92 -18.36 11.56
N PRO A 37 11.33 -19.45 11.03
CA PRO A 37 12.03 -20.68 10.70
C PRO A 37 13.20 -20.47 9.72
N PHE A 38 13.10 -19.49 8.81
CA PHE A 38 14.11 -19.13 7.83
C PHE A 38 14.85 -17.82 8.16
N GLY A 39 14.72 -17.33 9.42
CA GLY A 39 15.18 -15.99 9.78
C GLY A 39 14.29 -14.87 9.26
N TRP A 40 14.69 -13.63 9.49
CA TRP A 40 13.93 -12.44 9.08
C TRP A 40 14.37 -11.88 7.74
N TRP A 41 15.40 -12.46 7.11
CA TRP A 41 15.94 -11.98 5.85
C TRP A 41 14.90 -11.91 4.72
N PRO A 42 14.03 -12.92 4.49
CA PRO A 42 13.00 -12.81 3.46
C PRO A 42 12.05 -11.63 3.67
N ALA A 43 11.64 -11.37 4.92
CA ALA A 43 10.77 -10.22 5.23
C ALA A 43 11.49 -8.88 5.01
N ILE A 44 12.79 -8.79 5.37
CA ILE A 44 13.60 -7.60 5.14
C ILE A 44 13.79 -7.37 3.64
N ALA A 45 14.10 -8.41 2.86
CA ALA A 45 14.26 -8.29 1.42
C ALA A 45 12.98 -7.79 0.73
N ILE A 46 11.82 -8.32 1.12
CA ILE A 46 10.51 -7.86 0.63
C ILE A 46 10.22 -6.42 1.07
N ALA A 47 10.59 -6.04 2.30
CA ALA A 47 10.47 -4.67 2.79
C ALA A 47 11.31 -3.69 1.97
N LEU A 48 12.52 -4.10 1.56
CA LEU A 48 13.37 -3.29 0.68
C LEU A 48 12.75 -3.15 -0.73
N VAL A 49 12.14 -4.20 -1.27
CA VAL A 49 11.38 -4.10 -2.54
C VAL A 49 10.23 -3.11 -2.40
N ALA A 50 9.44 -3.20 -1.32
CA ALA A 50 8.34 -2.29 -1.06
C ALA A 50 8.82 -0.84 -0.88
N PHE A 51 9.96 -0.64 -0.21
CA PHE A 51 10.57 0.67 -0.04
C PHE A 51 10.94 1.30 -1.38
N ILE A 52 11.69 0.57 -2.23
CA ILE A 52 12.12 1.09 -3.54
C ILE A 52 10.94 1.32 -4.48
N ASP A 53 9.93 0.43 -4.49
CA ASP A 53 8.71 0.65 -5.24
C ASP A 53 8.04 1.99 -4.88
N ARG A 54 7.95 2.30 -3.58
CA ARG A 54 7.36 3.56 -3.12
C ARG A 54 8.25 4.77 -3.39
N VAL A 55 9.56 4.63 -3.25
CA VAL A 55 10.51 5.67 -3.66
C VAL A 55 10.31 6.00 -5.14
N GLU A 56 10.36 5.00 -6.03
CA GLU A 56 10.26 5.17 -7.48
C GLU A 56 8.96 5.89 -7.92
N ILE A 57 7.83 5.50 -7.31
CA ILE A 57 6.54 6.13 -7.63
C ILE A 57 6.51 7.59 -7.18
N ASN A 58 7.12 7.92 -6.05
CA ASN A 58 7.02 9.25 -5.44
C ASN A 58 8.15 10.22 -5.84
N LEU A 59 9.21 9.73 -6.51
CA LEU A 59 10.26 10.60 -7.07
C LEU A 59 9.70 11.73 -7.95
N ILE A 60 8.69 11.40 -8.75
CA ILE A 60 8.07 12.38 -9.65
C ILE A 60 7.46 13.55 -8.88
N ALA A 61 6.81 13.29 -7.74
CA ALA A 61 6.18 14.36 -6.97
C ALA A 61 7.19 15.42 -6.52
N GLY A 62 8.40 14.97 -6.13
CA GLY A 62 9.50 15.88 -5.77
C GLY A 62 10.14 16.60 -6.97
N ALA A 63 10.31 15.90 -8.09
CA ALA A 63 10.95 16.44 -9.29
C ALA A 63 9.96 17.11 -10.27
N LEU A 64 8.65 17.12 -9.95
CA LEU A 64 7.60 17.54 -10.87
C LEU A 64 7.78 18.95 -11.42
N PRO A 65 8.11 19.99 -10.62
CA PRO A 65 8.28 21.34 -11.14
C PRO A 65 9.34 21.42 -12.24
N VAL A 66 10.52 20.81 -12.00
CA VAL A 66 11.62 20.79 -12.96
C VAL A 66 11.26 20.03 -14.24
N ILE A 67 10.50 18.92 -14.12
CA ILE A 67 10.02 18.14 -15.27
C ILE A 67 8.98 18.94 -16.07
N GLN A 68 8.07 19.66 -15.38
CA GLN A 68 7.07 20.53 -16.03
C GLN A 68 7.72 21.64 -16.84
N ASP A 69 8.71 22.32 -16.26
CA ASP A 69 9.43 23.39 -16.95
C ASP A 69 10.19 22.87 -18.17
N HIS A 70 10.79 21.68 -18.07
CA HIS A 70 11.54 21.08 -19.18
C HIS A 70 10.65 20.70 -20.38
N PHE A 71 9.47 20.11 -20.15
CA PHE A 71 8.59 19.64 -21.21
C PHE A 71 7.47 20.63 -21.56
N GLY A 72 7.22 21.64 -20.74
CA GLY A 72 6.23 22.69 -20.98
C GLY A 72 4.78 22.19 -20.90
N PHE A 73 4.46 21.23 -20.01
CA PHE A 73 3.09 20.72 -19.88
C PHE A 73 2.33 21.35 -18.69
N SER A 74 1.00 21.36 -18.80
CA SER A 74 0.12 21.93 -17.79
C SER A 74 -0.02 21.06 -16.53
N ASP A 75 -0.59 21.61 -15.45
CA ASP A 75 -0.85 20.89 -14.23
C ASP A 75 -1.82 19.71 -14.43
N THR A 76 -2.82 19.85 -15.30
CA THR A 76 -3.70 18.74 -15.70
C THR A 76 -2.92 17.56 -16.24
N VAL A 77 -1.97 17.84 -17.14
CA VAL A 77 -1.13 16.79 -17.74
C VAL A 77 -0.17 16.19 -16.68
N GLY A 78 0.36 17.01 -15.77
CA GLY A 78 1.14 16.56 -14.63
C GLY A 78 0.37 15.59 -13.74
N GLY A 79 -0.88 15.92 -13.41
CA GLY A 79 -1.77 15.05 -12.64
C GLY A 79 -2.23 13.79 -13.38
N LEU A 80 -2.24 13.82 -14.72
CA LEU A 80 -2.58 12.66 -15.54
C LEU A 80 -1.53 11.55 -15.47
N ILE A 81 -0.26 11.87 -15.20
CA ILE A 81 0.83 10.89 -15.10
C ILE A 81 0.54 9.81 -14.04
N PRO A 82 0.36 10.13 -12.75
CA PRO A 82 0.04 9.13 -11.73
C PRO A 82 -1.36 8.54 -11.91
N THR A 83 -2.30 9.27 -12.48
CA THR A 83 -3.65 8.78 -12.77
C THR A 83 -3.62 7.65 -13.79
N ALA A 84 -2.96 7.85 -14.94
CA ALA A 84 -2.84 6.85 -15.98
C ALA A 84 -2.06 5.61 -15.49
N ALA A 85 -0.99 5.82 -14.74
CA ALA A 85 -0.22 4.75 -14.11
C ALA A 85 -1.08 3.92 -13.14
N SER A 86 -1.91 4.57 -12.31
CA SER A 86 -2.80 3.89 -11.36
C SER A 86 -3.93 3.13 -12.05
N ILE A 87 -4.48 3.65 -13.14
CA ILE A 87 -5.49 2.95 -13.95
C ILE A 87 -4.88 1.71 -14.60
N ALA A 88 -3.68 1.83 -15.19
CA ALA A 88 -2.96 0.68 -15.76
C ALA A 88 -2.67 -0.38 -14.68
N ALA A 89 -2.27 0.05 -13.48
CA ALA A 89 -2.10 -0.80 -12.32
C ALA A 89 -3.38 -1.56 -11.95
N ALA A 90 -4.51 -0.88 -11.88
CA ALA A 90 -5.81 -1.49 -11.57
C ALA A 90 -6.24 -2.54 -12.61
N VAL A 91 -6.00 -2.29 -13.89
CA VAL A 91 -6.28 -3.25 -14.98
C VAL A 91 -5.43 -4.51 -14.85
N LEU A 92 -4.17 -4.38 -14.44
CA LEU A 92 -3.25 -5.52 -14.30
C LEU A 92 -3.39 -6.29 -12.97
N LEU A 93 -4.16 -5.79 -12.02
CA LEU A 93 -4.32 -6.43 -10.71
C LEU A 93 -4.82 -7.89 -10.83
N LEU A 94 -5.81 -8.16 -11.69
CA LEU A 94 -6.34 -9.51 -11.90
C LEU A 94 -5.34 -10.46 -12.60
N PRO A 95 -4.68 -10.06 -13.71
CA PRO A 95 -3.60 -10.87 -14.29
C PRO A 95 -2.44 -11.14 -13.32
N ALA A 96 -2.10 -10.16 -12.47
CA ALA A 96 -1.03 -10.28 -11.47
C ALA A 96 -1.30 -11.41 -10.46
N GLY A 97 -2.53 -11.53 -9.97
CA GLY A 97 -2.93 -12.62 -9.09
C GLY A 97 -2.72 -13.99 -9.72
N ARG A 98 -3.19 -14.18 -10.97
CA ARG A 98 -3.00 -15.45 -11.71
C ARG A 98 -1.52 -15.78 -11.97
N LEU A 99 -0.70 -14.77 -12.23
CA LEU A 99 0.74 -14.94 -12.39
C LEU A 99 1.39 -15.40 -11.09
N ALA A 100 1.02 -14.81 -9.96
CA ALA A 100 1.51 -15.19 -8.63
C ALA A 100 1.20 -16.66 -8.28
N ASP A 101 0.06 -17.18 -8.75
CA ASP A 101 -0.34 -18.57 -8.49
C ASP A 101 0.45 -19.59 -9.31
N ARG A 102 0.93 -19.23 -10.49
CA ARG A 102 1.54 -20.16 -11.46
C ARG A 102 3.05 -20.03 -11.57
N ALA A 103 3.60 -18.82 -11.40
CA ALA A 103 5.02 -18.55 -11.56
C ALA A 103 5.80 -18.70 -10.23
N PRO A 104 7.15 -18.90 -10.29
CA PRO A 104 8.02 -18.75 -9.14
C PRO A 104 7.95 -17.33 -8.60
N ARG A 105 7.61 -17.18 -7.33
CA ARG A 105 7.34 -15.86 -6.73
C ARG A 105 8.60 -15.00 -6.62
N VAL A 106 9.72 -15.58 -6.17
CA VAL A 106 11.00 -14.88 -6.10
C VAL A 106 11.43 -14.42 -7.50
N GLY A 107 11.40 -15.32 -8.51
CA GLY A 107 11.74 -14.99 -9.89
C GLY A 107 10.83 -13.90 -10.47
N THR A 108 9.55 -13.93 -10.17
CA THR A 108 8.58 -12.89 -10.60
C THR A 108 8.94 -11.54 -10.00
N ILE A 109 9.24 -11.47 -8.69
CA ILE A 109 9.63 -10.22 -8.03
C ILE A 109 10.93 -9.68 -8.64
N VAL A 110 11.94 -10.53 -8.87
CA VAL A 110 13.22 -10.13 -9.51
C VAL A 110 12.97 -9.53 -10.89
N ILE A 111 12.19 -10.20 -11.74
CA ILE A 111 11.87 -9.69 -13.08
C ILE A 111 11.14 -8.33 -13.00
N VAL A 112 10.17 -8.20 -12.12
CA VAL A 112 9.43 -6.95 -11.95
C VAL A 112 10.34 -5.82 -11.51
N VAL A 113 11.24 -6.04 -10.54
CA VAL A 113 12.21 -5.04 -10.08
C VAL A 113 13.19 -4.66 -11.20
N LEU A 114 13.64 -5.61 -12.01
CA LEU A 114 14.48 -5.33 -13.19
C LEU A 114 13.75 -4.51 -14.26
N VAL A 115 12.46 -4.81 -14.50
CA VAL A 115 11.61 -4.02 -15.41
C VAL A 115 11.46 -2.60 -14.88
N TRP A 116 11.25 -2.39 -13.59
CA TRP A 116 11.22 -1.04 -13.01
C TRP A 116 12.53 -0.28 -13.21
N SER A 117 13.66 -0.93 -12.90
CA SER A 117 14.98 -0.32 -13.07
C SER A 117 15.22 0.08 -14.52
N LEU A 118 14.85 -0.78 -15.47
CA LEU A 118 14.94 -0.47 -16.90
C LEU A 118 14.02 0.70 -17.28
N CYS A 119 12.77 0.69 -16.83
CA CYS A 119 11.83 1.79 -17.08
C CYS A 119 12.30 3.09 -16.43
N SER A 120 12.95 3.02 -15.25
CA SER A 120 13.55 4.20 -14.63
C SER A 120 14.66 4.79 -15.52
N VAL A 121 15.59 3.97 -16.00
CA VAL A 121 16.60 4.40 -16.98
C VAL A 121 15.96 5.01 -18.24
N LEU A 122 14.93 4.37 -18.79
CA LEU A 122 14.22 4.89 -19.96
C LEU A 122 13.49 6.22 -19.67
N SER A 123 13.03 6.45 -18.44
CA SER A 123 12.49 7.74 -18.01
C SER A 123 13.55 8.84 -18.06
N GLY A 124 14.77 8.57 -17.57
CA GLY A 124 15.89 9.50 -17.65
C GLY A 124 16.37 9.77 -19.09
N LEU A 125 16.21 8.80 -19.99
CA LEU A 125 16.56 8.93 -21.41
C LEU A 125 15.44 9.57 -22.24
N ALA A 126 14.31 9.89 -21.68
CA ALA A 126 13.17 10.42 -22.42
C ALA A 126 13.50 11.79 -23.06
N THR A 127 13.34 11.86 -24.37
CA THR A 127 13.52 13.10 -25.16
C THR A 127 12.21 13.81 -25.44
N THR A 128 11.08 13.13 -25.29
CA THR A 128 9.75 13.69 -25.48
C THR A 128 8.86 13.37 -24.29
N PHE A 129 7.90 14.25 -24.01
CA PHE A 129 6.91 14.00 -22.96
C PHE A 129 6.15 12.68 -23.17
N LEU A 130 5.77 12.36 -24.41
CA LEU A 130 5.04 11.12 -24.71
C LEU A 130 5.85 9.88 -24.32
N MET A 131 7.16 9.84 -24.63
CA MET A 131 8.04 8.74 -24.22
C MET A 131 8.07 8.62 -22.67
N PHE A 132 8.30 9.74 -21.99
CA PHE A 132 8.29 9.81 -20.53
C PHE A 132 6.97 9.28 -19.96
N PHE A 133 5.85 9.78 -20.45
CA PHE A 133 4.51 9.40 -20.01
C PHE A 133 4.21 7.91 -20.20
N MET A 134 4.54 7.33 -21.36
CA MET A 134 4.32 5.90 -21.62
C MET A 134 5.16 5.02 -20.69
N VAL A 135 6.41 5.40 -20.43
CA VAL A 135 7.27 4.69 -19.50
C VAL A 135 6.72 4.76 -18.06
N ARG A 136 6.16 5.91 -17.63
CA ARG A 136 5.54 6.05 -16.32
C ARG A 136 4.29 5.16 -16.16
N ILE A 137 3.48 5.02 -17.22
CA ILE A 137 2.37 4.06 -17.24
C ILE A 137 2.89 2.63 -17.09
N ALA A 138 3.97 2.27 -17.79
CA ALA A 138 4.54 0.93 -17.71
C ALA A 138 5.07 0.61 -16.28
N ILE A 139 5.69 1.57 -15.60
CA ILE A 139 6.12 1.43 -14.19
C ILE A 139 4.92 1.19 -13.27
N GLY A 140 3.87 2.02 -13.39
CA GLY A 140 2.66 1.85 -12.60
C GLY A 140 1.99 0.48 -12.80
N ALA A 141 1.94 0.04 -14.05
CA ALA A 141 1.43 -1.27 -14.43
C ALA A 141 2.26 -2.41 -13.82
N ALA A 142 3.59 -2.34 -13.91
CA ALA A 142 4.50 -3.34 -13.36
C ALA A 142 4.44 -3.40 -11.82
N GLY A 143 4.20 -2.28 -11.15
CA GLY A 143 4.13 -2.18 -9.69
C GLY A 143 3.11 -3.12 -9.05
N GLN A 144 2.01 -3.40 -9.71
CA GLN A 144 1.01 -4.33 -9.16
C GLN A 144 1.41 -5.81 -9.28
N LEU A 145 2.38 -6.13 -10.14
CA LEU A 145 2.77 -7.51 -10.38
C LEU A 145 3.60 -8.12 -9.23
N TYR A 146 4.22 -7.30 -8.37
CA TYR A 146 5.01 -7.83 -7.25
C TYR A 146 4.21 -8.08 -5.97
N ASN A 147 3.12 -7.34 -5.73
CA ASN A 147 2.36 -7.40 -4.48
C ASN A 147 1.80 -8.80 -4.16
N PRO A 148 1.08 -9.50 -5.07
CA PRO A 148 0.56 -10.84 -4.79
C PRO A 148 1.68 -11.87 -4.52
N PRO A 149 2.76 -11.96 -5.34
CA PRO A 149 3.88 -12.85 -5.03
C PRO A 149 4.55 -12.54 -3.68
N ALA A 150 4.76 -11.27 -3.34
CA ALA A 150 5.38 -10.86 -2.09
C ALA A 150 4.53 -11.26 -0.88
N SER A 151 3.22 -11.00 -0.92
CA SER A 151 2.30 -11.38 0.15
C SER A 151 2.22 -12.90 0.31
N SER A 152 2.15 -13.67 -0.77
CA SER A 152 2.17 -15.14 -0.75
C SER A 152 3.50 -15.68 -0.20
N LEU A 153 4.63 -15.08 -0.56
CA LEU A 153 5.94 -15.43 -0.01
C LEU A 153 5.99 -15.25 1.50
N LEU A 154 5.54 -14.11 2.03
CA LEU A 154 5.51 -13.85 3.46
C LEU A 154 4.60 -14.83 4.20
N ALA A 155 3.44 -15.18 3.63
CA ALA A 155 2.53 -16.16 4.22
C ALA A 155 3.17 -17.55 4.34
N ASP A 156 3.97 -17.97 3.35
CA ASP A 156 4.62 -19.27 3.36
C ASP A 156 5.89 -19.33 4.22
N TYR A 157 6.63 -18.22 4.32
CA TYR A 157 7.82 -18.16 5.18
C TYR A 157 7.51 -18.07 6.66
N TYR A 158 6.38 -17.45 7.03
CA TYR A 158 6.09 -17.12 8.42
C TYR A 158 4.77 -17.75 8.90
N PRO A 159 4.81 -18.56 9.95
CA PRO A 159 3.60 -19.08 10.59
C PRO A 159 2.77 -17.93 11.21
N ASN A 160 1.48 -18.17 11.46
CA ASN A 160 0.51 -17.16 11.88
C ASN A 160 0.99 -16.29 13.06
N ARG A 161 1.68 -16.84 14.04
CA ARG A 161 2.19 -16.11 15.22
C ARG A 161 3.23 -15.03 14.88
N SER A 162 3.95 -15.14 13.75
CA SER A 162 5.00 -14.21 13.31
C SER A 162 4.67 -13.50 12.00
N ARG A 163 3.64 -13.97 11.28
CA ARG A 163 3.18 -13.42 10.00
C ARG A 163 2.87 -11.92 10.09
N GLY A 164 2.22 -11.48 11.19
CA GLY A 164 1.95 -10.07 11.43
C GLY A 164 3.21 -9.20 11.53
N LYS A 165 4.29 -9.72 12.13
CA LYS A 165 5.59 -9.01 12.17
C LYS A 165 6.22 -8.92 10.78
N ALA A 166 6.13 -9.99 9.98
CA ALA A 166 6.67 -10.02 8.62
C ALA A 166 5.97 -9.01 7.70
N TYR A 167 4.65 -8.96 7.73
CA TYR A 167 3.88 -7.91 7.04
C TYR A 167 4.18 -6.51 7.59
N GLY A 168 4.48 -6.40 8.90
CA GLY A 168 4.90 -5.15 9.52
C GLY A 168 6.20 -4.61 8.91
N PHE A 169 7.18 -5.45 8.60
CA PHE A 169 8.40 -5.04 7.89
C PHE A 169 8.09 -4.52 6.48
N GLU A 170 7.26 -5.22 5.71
CA GLU A 170 6.85 -4.79 4.38
C GLU A 170 6.14 -3.44 4.43
N ARG A 171 5.19 -3.27 5.36
CA ARG A 171 4.47 -1.99 5.54
C ARG A 171 5.38 -0.86 6.01
N ALA A 172 6.38 -1.14 6.85
CA ALA A 172 7.37 -0.13 7.23
C ALA A 172 8.17 0.34 6.00
N GLY A 173 8.64 -0.59 5.17
CA GLY A 173 9.29 -0.25 3.89
C GLY A 173 8.39 0.63 3.02
N TYR A 174 7.15 0.22 2.81
CA TYR A 174 6.15 0.96 2.04
C TYR A 174 5.98 2.41 2.54
N TYR A 175 5.72 2.61 3.84
CA TYR A 175 5.46 3.95 4.38
C TYR A 175 6.73 4.82 4.47
N MET A 176 7.90 4.23 4.65
CA MET A 176 9.17 4.97 4.62
C MET A 176 9.56 5.39 3.20
N GLY A 177 9.21 4.59 2.19
CA GLY A 177 9.50 4.89 0.79
C GLY A 177 8.74 6.11 0.25
N LEU A 178 7.52 6.36 0.75
CA LEU A 178 6.71 7.51 0.31
C LEU A 178 7.45 8.86 0.49
N PRO A 179 7.79 9.28 1.72
CA PRO A 179 8.49 10.54 1.95
C PRO A 179 9.91 10.54 1.35
N ALA A 180 10.61 9.40 1.41
CA ALA A 180 11.96 9.29 0.85
C ALA A 180 11.98 9.57 -0.64
N GLY A 181 10.99 9.07 -1.41
CA GLY A 181 10.88 9.34 -2.84
C GLY A 181 10.71 10.83 -3.13
N VAL A 182 9.83 11.51 -2.42
CA VAL A 182 9.60 12.96 -2.59
C VAL A 182 10.87 13.75 -2.29
N ILE A 183 11.53 13.47 -1.16
CA ILE A 183 12.76 14.16 -0.75
C ILE A 183 13.88 13.93 -1.78
N ILE A 184 14.14 12.68 -2.15
CA ILE A 184 15.21 12.33 -3.10
C ILE A 184 14.90 12.94 -4.47
N GLY A 185 13.63 12.89 -4.91
CA GLY A 185 13.20 13.45 -6.19
C GLY A 185 13.51 14.93 -6.32
N GLY A 186 13.14 15.73 -5.32
CA GLY A 186 13.40 17.16 -5.31
C GLY A 186 14.89 17.50 -5.18
N ALA A 187 15.56 16.91 -4.18
CA ALA A 187 16.97 17.17 -3.92
C ALA A 187 17.89 16.85 -5.13
N VAL A 188 17.64 15.73 -5.81
CA VAL A 188 18.44 15.34 -6.98
C VAL A 188 18.07 16.19 -8.20
N ALA A 189 16.79 16.50 -8.40
CA ALA A 189 16.35 17.33 -9.53
C ALA A 189 16.92 18.75 -9.47
N GLU A 190 16.96 19.33 -8.28
CA GLU A 190 17.54 20.66 -8.05
C GLU A 190 19.07 20.66 -8.16
N ALA A 191 19.75 19.67 -7.52
CA ALA A 191 21.19 19.65 -7.45
C ALA A 191 21.88 19.27 -8.75
N LEU A 192 21.26 18.46 -9.58
CA LEU A 192 21.86 17.89 -10.80
C LEU A 192 21.00 18.17 -12.05
N ASP A 193 19.97 17.37 -12.26
CA ASP A 193 18.99 17.44 -13.34
C ASP A 193 17.88 16.41 -13.03
N TRP A 194 16.66 16.66 -13.50
CA TRP A 194 15.54 15.73 -13.35
C TRP A 194 15.82 14.34 -13.94
N ARG A 195 16.65 14.22 -14.96
CA ARG A 195 17.07 12.92 -15.54
C ARG A 195 17.90 12.09 -14.57
N ALA A 196 18.77 12.75 -13.80
CA ALA A 196 19.62 12.12 -12.80
C ALA A 196 18.79 11.42 -11.72
N VAL A 197 17.61 11.94 -11.39
CA VAL A 197 16.65 11.32 -10.45
C VAL A 197 16.38 9.88 -10.84
N PHE A 198 16.10 9.62 -12.11
CA PHE A 198 15.72 8.31 -12.62
C PHE A 198 16.92 7.37 -12.79
N PHE A 199 18.07 7.89 -13.19
CA PHE A 199 19.31 7.07 -13.25
C PHE A 199 19.76 6.64 -11.86
N ILE A 200 19.72 7.53 -10.88
CA ILE A 200 20.06 7.21 -9.48
C ILE A 200 19.06 6.20 -8.91
N ALA A 201 17.76 6.34 -9.19
CA ALA A 201 16.73 5.42 -8.72
C ALA A 201 16.87 4.01 -9.30
N ALA A 202 17.38 3.85 -10.50
CA ALA A 202 17.59 2.54 -11.12
C ALA A 202 18.64 1.68 -10.39
N VAL A 203 19.69 2.30 -9.83
CA VAL A 203 20.81 1.60 -9.18
C VAL A 203 20.38 0.77 -7.96
N PRO A 204 19.65 1.32 -6.96
CA PRO A 204 19.14 0.53 -5.85
C PRO A 204 18.22 -0.61 -6.30
N GLY A 205 17.43 -0.42 -7.36
CA GLY A 205 16.58 -1.47 -7.91
C GLY A 205 17.39 -2.67 -8.41
N LEU A 206 18.46 -2.44 -9.15
CA LEU A 206 19.37 -3.51 -9.59
C LEU A 206 20.02 -4.24 -8.40
N PHE A 207 20.44 -3.50 -7.38
CA PHE A 207 21.02 -4.09 -6.17
C PHE A 207 20.00 -4.94 -5.42
N ILE A 208 18.74 -4.46 -5.27
CA ILE A 208 17.69 -5.21 -4.61
C ILE A 208 17.25 -6.43 -5.41
N ALA A 209 17.24 -6.36 -6.75
CA ALA A 209 17.02 -7.54 -7.58
C ALA A 209 18.08 -8.62 -7.32
N ALA A 210 19.35 -8.24 -7.19
CA ALA A 210 20.42 -9.16 -6.82
C ALA A 210 20.26 -9.72 -5.40
N LEU A 211 19.86 -8.89 -4.43
CA LEU A 211 19.54 -9.33 -3.06
C LEU A 211 18.37 -10.32 -3.04
N MET A 212 17.32 -10.09 -3.84
CA MET A 212 16.18 -11.01 -3.93
C MET A 212 16.57 -12.40 -4.44
N LEU A 213 17.62 -12.54 -5.25
CA LEU A 213 18.14 -13.85 -5.67
C LEU A 213 18.72 -14.67 -4.51
N THR A 214 19.04 -14.05 -3.37
CA THR A 214 19.49 -14.75 -2.16
C THR A 214 18.32 -15.36 -1.38
N VAL A 215 17.09 -14.94 -1.69
CA VAL A 215 15.87 -15.47 -1.06
C VAL A 215 15.47 -16.76 -1.76
N LYS A 216 15.39 -17.86 -1.02
CA LYS A 216 15.01 -19.16 -1.57
C LYS A 216 13.49 -19.22 -1.77
N GLU A 217 13.01 -19.89 -2.81
CA GLU A 217 11.58 -20.11 -3.03
C GLU A 217 11.04 -21.16 -2.04
N PRO A 218 10.13 -20.82 -1.11
CA PRO A 218 9.57 -21.80 -0.18
C PRO A 218 8.52 -22.68 -0.87
N VAL A 219 8.26 -23.84 -0.29
CA VAL A 219 7.12 -24.69 -0.72
C VAL A 219 5.81 -23.95 -0.41
N ARG A 220 4.85 -24.00 -1.35
CA ARG A 220 3.55 -23.35 -1.15
C ARG A 220 2.79 -23.99 0.02
N GLY A 221 2.20 -23.15 0.87
CA GLY A 221 1.47 -23.59 2.07
C GLY A 221 2.37 -24.05 3.22
N LEU A 222 3.67 -23.76 3.17
CA LEU A 222 4.63 -24.19 4.21
C LEU A 222 4.31 -23.58 5.57
N GLY A 223 3.95 -22.28 5.63
CA GLY A 223 3.58 -21.61 6.89
C GLY A 223 2.38 -22.28 7.56
N ASP A 224 1.35 -22.61 6.80
CA ASP A 224 0.15 -23.28 7.31
C ASP A 224 0.42 -24.74 7.70
N THR A 225 1.35 -25.40 7.01
CA THR A 225 1.81 -26.74 7.38
C THR A 225 2.56 -26.74 8.72
N ILE A 226 3.43 -25.74 8.93
CA ILE A 226 4.11 -25.56 10.22
C ILE A 226 3.09 -25.34 11.34
N ASP A 227 2.08 -24.51 11.13
CA ASP A 227 1.04 -24.23 12.13
C ASP A 227 0.22 -25.49 12.45
N ARG A 228 -0.14 -26.29 11.45
CA ARG A 228 -0.84 -27.59 11.64
C ARG A 228 0.00 -28.59 12.45
N LEU A 229 1.27 -28.73 12.14
CA LEU A 229 2.17 -29.65 12.88
C LEU A 229 2.38 -29.20 14.33
N ARG A 230 2.48 -27.90 14.57
CA ARG A 230 2.51 -27.34 15.93
C ARG A 230 1.24 -27.63 16.71
N ALA A 231 0.08 -27.39 16.10
CA ALA A 231 -1.22 -27.64 16.70
C ALA A 231 -1.38 -29.12 17.10
N GLN A 232 -0.97 -30.04 16.23
CA GLN A 232 -0.98 -31.47 16.52
C GLN A 232 -0.08 -31.84 17.73
N ARG A 233 1.07 -31.17 17.88
CA ARG A 233 1.98 -31.40 19.02
C ARG A 233 1.46 -30.83 20.33
N THR A 234 0.86 -29.65 20.28
CA THR A 234 0.42 -28.92 21.49
C THR A 234 -1.00 -29.28 21.92
N GLY A 235 -1.75 -30.03 21.11
CA GLY A 235 -3.17 -30.33 21.33
C GLY A 235 -4.09 -29.09 21.26
N VAL A 236 -3.56 -27.96 20.79
CA VAL A 236 -4.32 -26.70 20.59
C VAL A 236 -4.82 -26.67 19.15
N ALA A 237 -6.11 -26.41 18.94
CA ALA A 237 -6.64 -26.28 17.58
C ALA A 237 -5.84 -25.24 16.77
N PRO A 238 -5.48 -25.53 15.50
CA PRO A 238 -4.82 -24.54 14.67
C PRO A 238 -5.70 -23.30 14.55
N PRO A 239 -5.14 -22.07 14.54
CA PRO A 239 -5.91 -20.89 14.19
C PRO A 239 -6.50 -21.10 12.80
N GLU A 240 -7.76 -20.69 12.62
CA GLU A 240 -8.43 -20.78 11.31
C GLU A 240 -7.51 -20.15 10.24
N SER A 241 -7.07 -20.97 9.29
CA SER A 241 -6.29 -20.49 8.15
C SER A 241 -7.16 -19.48 7.38
N GLU A 242 -6.64 -18.28 7.16
CA GLU A 242 -7.29 -17.35 6.23
C GLU A 242 -7.42 -18.08 4.89
N ALA A 243 -8.67 -18.38 4.51
CA ALA A 243 -8.96 -19.14 3.31
C ALA A 243 -8.31 -18.44 2.10
N HIS A 244 -7.42 -19.14 1.41
CA HIS A 244 -6.93 -18.67 0.12
C HIS A 244 -8.15 -18.44 -0.79
N VAL A 245 -8.31 -17.21 -1.24
CA VAL A 245 -9.35 -16.89 -2.23
C VAL A 245 -9.00 -17.66 -3.49
N ASP A 246 -9.78 -18.70 -3.78
CA ASP A 246 -9.68 -19.40 -5.03
C ASP A 246 -10.20 -18.50 -6.17
N LEU A 247 -9.28 -17.82 -6.85
CA LEU A 247 -9.58 -16.95 -7.98
C LEU A 247 -9.97 -17.72 -9.26
N SER A 248 -10.14 -19.05 -9.18
CA SER A 248 -10.65 -19.87 -10.29
C SER A 248 -12.15 -19.69 -10.57
N VAL A 249 -12.83 -18.89 -9.75
CA VAL A 249 -14.28 -18.60 -9.85
C VAL A 249 -14.57 -17.80 -11.12
N SER A 250 -15.62 -18.18 -11.84
CA SER A 250 -16.06 -17.49 -13.07
C SER A 250 -16.37 -16.02 -12.81
N SER A 251 -16.08 -15.14 -13.76
CA SER A 251 -16.30 -13.68 -13.62
C SER A 251 -17.77 -13.32 -13.27
N ALA A 252 -18.73 -14.15 -13.66
CA ALA A 252 -20.14 -13.97 -13.33
C ALA A 252 -20.43 -14.16 -11.83
N SER A 253 -19.72 -15.09 -11.17
CA SER A 253 -19.79 -15.30 -9.72
C SER A 253 -19.15 -14.12 -8.95
N LEU A 254 -17.99 -13.61 -9.40
CA LEU A 254 -17.31 -12.48 -8.74
C LEU A 254 -18.18 -11.22 -8.65
N TRP A 255 -18.93 -10.91 -9.70
CA TRP A 255 -19.86 -9.76 -9.70
C TRP A 255 -21.07 -9.97 -8.77
N ALA A 256 -21.57 -11.19 -8.69
CA ALA A 256 -22.66 -11.53 -7.76
C ALA A 256 -22.19 -11.38 -6.31
N ASP A 257 -21.03 -11.93 -5.98
CA ASP A 257 -20.43 -11.87 -4.66
C ASP A 257 -20.08 -10.42 -4.25
N ALA A 258 -19.48 -9.65 -5.17
CA ALA A 258 -19.21 -8.24 -4.93
C ALA A 258 -20.50 -7.43 -4.69
N LYS A 259 -21.56 -7.71 -5.45
CA LYS A 259 -22.87 -7.06 -5.27
C LYS A 259 -23.52 -7.42 -3.94
N GLU A 260 -23.35 -8.64 -3.47
CA GLU A 260 -23.85 -9.09 -2.17
C GLU A 260 -23.10 -8.38 -1.05
N LEU A 261 -21.77 -8.33 -1.09
CA LEU A 261 -20.95 -7.62 -0.12
C LEU A 261 -21.28 -6.12 -0.07
N LEU A 262 -21.52 -5.48 -1.20
CA LEU A 262 -21.95 -4.08 -1.26
C LEU A 262 -23.36 -3.81 -0.70
N ARG A 263 -24.16 -4.85 -0.41
CA ARG A 263 -25.42 -4.70 0.35
C ARG A 263 -25.17 -4.48 1.83
N ILE A 264 -24.02 -4.90 2.37
CA ILE A 264 -23.62 -4.62 3.75
C ILE A 264 -23.41 -3.11 3.87
N ARG A 265 -24.30 -2.45 4.62
CA ARG A 265 -24.36 -0.98 4.71
C ARG A 265 -23.06 -0.39 5.23
N THR A 266 -22.50 -0.98 6.28
CA THR A 266 -21.25 -0.52 6.90
C THR A 266 -20.07 -0.71 5.94
N LEU A 267 -19.95 -1.88 5.30
CA LEU A 267 -18.85 -2.15 4.34
C LEU A 267 -18.87 -1.14 3.19
N ARG A 268 -20.03 -0.91 2.59
CA ARG A 268 -20.19 0.07 1.51
C ARG A 268 -19.78 1.48 1.95
N GLY A 269 -20.20 1.91 3.15
CA GLY A 269 -19.81 3.21 3.70
C GLY A 269 -18.33 3.34 3.95
N VAL A 270 -17.68 2.31 4.50
CA VAL A 270 -16.24 2.26 4.73
C VAL A 270 -15.46 2.29 3.40
N ILE A 271 -15.87 1.50 2.41
CA ILE A 271 -15.23 1.48 1.07
C ILE A 271 -15.30 2.86 0.41
N LEU A 272 -16.47 3.48 0.37
CA LEU A 272 -16.64 4.81 -0.22
C LEU A 272 -15.86 5.88 0.55
N ALA A 273 -15.86 5.82 1.88
CA ALA A 273 -15.07 6.74 2.69
C ALA A 273 -13.57 6.59 2.45
N GLN A 274 -13.06 5.36 2.33
CA GLN A 274 -11.65 5.11 1.99
C GLN A 274 -11.31 5.55 0.56
N ALA A 275 -12.21 5.39 -0.41
CA ALA A 275 -11.98 5.87 -1.77
C ALA A 275 -11.88 7.41 -1.81
N MET A 276 -12.73 8.12 -1.06
CA MET A 276 -12.68 9.59 -0.94
C MET A 276 -11.42 10.06 -0.18
N LEU A 277 -11.04 9.34 0.89
CA LEU A 277 -9.80 9.57 1.59
C LEU A 277 -8.59 9.39 0.66
N ALA A 278 -8.54 8.29 -0.10
CA ALA A 278 -7.45 7.99 -1.01
C ALA A 278 -7.31 9.05 -2.10
N LEU A 279 -8.43 9.56 -2.63
CA LEU A 279 -8.44 10.68 -3.58
C LEU A 279 -7.77 11.92 -2.96
N GLY A 280 -8.17 12.30 -1.76
CA GLY A 280 -7.61 13.47 -1.07
C GLY A 280 -6.13 13.30 -0.76
N VAL A 281 -5.74 12.15 -0.22
CA VAL A 281 -4.35 11.86 0.19
C VAL A 281 -3.42 11.79 -1.04
N ALA A 282 -3.83 11.11 -2.12
CA ALA A 282 -3.01 10.99 -3.32
C ALA A 282 -2.79 12.36 -3.99
N GLY A 283 -3.85 13.18 -4.10
CA GLY A 283 -3.74 14.53 -4.62
C GLY A 283 -2.84 15.41 -3.77
N LEU A 284 -3.01 15.37 -2.43
CA LEU A 284 -2.18 16.13 -1.50
C LEU A 284 -0.69 15.78 -1.66
N PHE A 285 -0.33 14.50 -1.50
CA PHE A 285 1.09 14.10 -1.52
C PHE A 285 1.76 14.33 -2.85
N TYR A 286 1.05 14.18 -3.95
CA TYR A 286 1.61 14.40 -5.27
C TYR A 286 1.91 15.88 -5.54
N TRP A 287 1.01 16.78 -5.15
CA TRP A 287 1.12 18.21 -5.44
C TRP A 287 1.72 19.04 -4.30
N LEU A 288 1.94 18.47 -3.11
CA LEU A 288 2.42 19.23 -1.96
C LEU A 288 3.78 19.93 -2.21
N PRO A 289 4.79 19.29 -2.85
CA PRO A 289 6.03 19.99 -3.18
C PRO A 289 5.79 21.21 -4.09
N THR A 290 5.11 21.00 -5.22
CA THR A 290 4.79 22.07 -6.18
C THR A 290 3.93 23.18 -5.54
N PHE A 291 3.00 22.80 -4.66
CA PHE A 291 2.19 23.78 -3.92
C PHE A 291 3.04 24.66 -3.00
N LEU A 292 4.00 24.08 -2.28
CA LEU A 292 4.90 24.82 -1.40
C LEU A 292 5.85 25.71 -2.20
N GLU A 293 6.42 25.20 -3.28
CA GLU A 293 7.29 25.94 -4.18
C GLU A 293 6.59 27.19 -4.71
N ARG A 294 5.40 27.03 -5.31
CA ARG A 294 4.67 28.12 -5.95
C ARG A 294 4.03 29.12 -4.98
N LEU A 295 3.68 28.67 -3.76
CA LEU A 295 2.97 29.53 -2.81
C LEU A 295 3.90 30.26 -1.86
N GLU A 296 5.01 29.66 -1.49
CA GLU A 296 5.97 30.19 -0.52
C GLU A 296 7.30 30.61 -1.16
N ASP A 297 7.38 30.55 -2.49
CA ASP A 297 8.58 30.88 -3.29
C ASP A 297 9.83 30.14 -2.80
N LEU A 298 9.65 28.81 -2.56
CA LEU A 298 10.72 27.93 -2.10
C LEU A 298 11.37 27.23 -3.28
N ASP A 299 12.66 26.92 -3.16
CA ASP A 299 13.37 26.02 -4.07
C ASP A 299 12.82 24.58 -3.99
N THR A 300 12.95 23.85 -5.08
CA THR A 300 12.39 22.49 -5.24
C THR A 300 12.89 21.52 -4.15
N ASP A 301 14.18 21.61 -3.76
CA ASP A 301 14.77 20.79 -2.69
C ASP A 301 14.10 21.08 -1.34
N THR A 302 14.03 22.35 -0.92
CA THR A 302 13.42 22.76 0.34
C THR A 302 11.92 22.39 0.37
N ALA A 303 11.18 22.65 -0.72
CA ALA A 303 9.76 22.33 -0.81
C ALA A 303 9.52 20.82 -0.69
N SER A 304 10.32 20.00 -1.38
CA SER A 304 10.25 18.54 -1.35
C SER A 304 10.70 17.97 -0.01
N GLY A 305 11.74 18.55 0.58
CA GLY A 305 12.25 18.22 1.92
C GLY A 305 11.18 18.42 2.99
N LEU A 306 10.50 19.58 2.98
CA LEU A 306 9.38 19.87 3.89
C LEU A 306 8.19 18.97 3.64
N ALA A 307 7.78 18.78 2.39
CA ALA A 307 6.64 17.92 2.03
C ALA A 307 6.84 16.48 2.48
N GLY A 308 8.00 15.89 2.15
CA GLY A 308 8.34 14.53 2.55
C GLY A 308 8.62 14.41 4.05
N GLY A 309 9.45 15.27 4.61
CA GLY A 309 9.87 15.21 6.03
C GLY A 309 8.70 15.41 6.99
N VAL A 310 7.96 16.51 6.83
CA VAL A 310 6.83 16.84 7.71
C VAL A 310 5.64 15.95 7.44
N GLY A 311 5.29 15.72 6.16
CA GLY A 311 4.20 14.81 5.78
C GLY A 311 4.47 13.38 6.23
N GLY A 312 5.68 12.87 6.02
CA GLY A 312 6.10 11.53 6.46
C GLY A 312 6.07 11.37 7.98
N THR A 313 6.55 12.35 8.72
CA THR A 313 6.47 12.36 10.19
C THR A 313 5.03 12.33 10.67
N GLY A 314 4.14 13.15 10.06
CA GLY A 314 2.71 13.13 10.34
C GLY A 314 2.09 11.75 10.13
N ILE A 315 2.42 11.07 9.02
CA ILE A 315 1.94 9.70 8.75
C ILE A 315 2.34 8.74 9.86
N VAL A 316 3.63 8.70 10.23
CA VAL A 316 4.15 7.78 11.26
C VAL A 316 3.46 8.02 12.59
N ILE A 317 3.36 9.28 13.04
CA ILE A 317 2.67 9.66 14.27
C ILE A 317 1.20 9.23 14.22
N GLY A 318 0.52 9.49 13.10
CA GLY A 318 -0.89 9.16 12.91
C GLY A 318 -1.15 7.66 12.99
N ILE A 319 -0.36 6.82 12.31
CA ILE A 319 -0.48 5.36 12.37
C ILE A 319 -0.30 4.86 13.80
N ILE A 320 0.75 5.33 14.50
CA ILE A 320 1.04 4.89 15.88
C ILE A 320 -0.10 5.27 16.84
N ILE A 321 -0.55 6.52 16.79
CA ILE A 321 -1.64 7.01 17.67
C ILE A 321 -2.95 6.33 17.30
N GLY A 322 -3.31 6.27 16.01
CA GLY A 322 -4.55 5.69 15.54
C GLY A 322 -4.69 4.21 15.86
N SER A 323 -3.61 3.42 15.68
CA SER A 323 -3.59 2.01 16.06
C SER A 323 -3.74 1.82 17.56
N ARG A 324 -2.93 2.52 18.37
CA ARG A 324 -3.00 2.42 19.84
C ARG A 324 -4.36 2.84 20.42
N LEU A 325 -4.96 3.91 19.89
CA LEU A 325 -6.29 4.33 20.32
C LEU A 325 -7.38 3.37 19.84
N GLY A 326 -7.22 2.79 18.65
CA GLY A 326 -8.14 1.80 18.11
C GLY A 326 -8.20 0.52 18.94
N ASP A 327 -7.07 0.11 19.51
CA ASP A 327 -6.94 -1.11 20.30
C ASP A 327 -7.30 -0.92 21.79
N ARG A 328 -7.42 0.33 22.28
CA ARG A 328 -7.74 0.62 23.69
C ARG A 328 -9.17 0.30 24.10
N HIS A 329 -10.11 0.30 23.18
CA HIS A 329 -11.52 0.13 23.49
C HIS A 329 -12.07 -1.04 22.67
N GLU A 330 -12.54 -2.07 23.37
CA GLU A 330 -13.20 -3.24 22.78
C GLU A 330 -14.67 -2.95 22.37
N SER A 331 -15.19 -1.74 22.66
CA SER A 331 -16.55 -1.40 22.31
C SER A 331 -16.78 -1.40 20.80
N GLU A 332 -17.78 -2.13 20.39
CA GLU A 332 -18.27 -2.17 19.02
C GLU A 332 -18.54 -0.74 18.52
N GLY A 333 -18.18 -0.43 17.28
CA GLY A 333 -18.33 0.92 16.73
C GLY A 333 -17.25 1.95 17.12
N TRP A 334 -16.39 1.68 18.10
CA TRP A 334 -15.32 2.61 18.48
C TRP A 334 -14.38 2.94 17.31
N ARG A 335 -13.95 1.93 16.55
CA ARG A 335 -13.05 2.10 15.42
C ARG A 335 -13.59 3.02 14.33
N ILE A 336 -14.90 2.95 14.04
CA ILE A 336 -15.57 3.87 13.09
C ILE A 336 -15.63 5.29 13.65
N ARG A 337 -15.98 5.45 14.93
CA ARG A 337 -16.02 6.78 15.58
C ARG A 337 -14.63 7.41 15.60
N LEU A 338 -13.60 6.67 15.99
CA LEU A 338 -12.21 7.12 15.99
C LEU A 338 -11.76 7.53 14.57
N SER A 339 -12.03 6.69 13.57
CA SER A 339 -11.72 7.02 12.17
C SER A 339 -12.45 8.28 11.71
N THR A 340 -13.71 8.47 12.09
CA THR A 340 -14.47 9.67 11.75
C THR A 340 -13.82 10.93 12.34
N VAL A 341 -13.38 10.87 13.62
CA VAL A 341 -12.67 11.99 14.27
C VAL A 341 -11.31 12.22 13.60
N CYS A 342 -10.54 11.18 13.35
CA CYS A 342 -9.26 11.29 12.68
C CYS A 342 -9.38 11.92 11.29
N LEU A 343 -10.37 11.50 10.49
CA LEU A 343 -10.63 12.10 9.16
C LEU A 343 -11.08 13.56 9.26
N LEU A 344 -11.91 13.89 10.25
CA LEU A 344 -12.34 15.27 10.47
C LEU A 344 -11.15 16.16 10.82
N VAL A 345 -10.29 15.72 11.74
CA VAL A 345 -9.06 16.45 12.11
C VAL A 345 -8.17 16.60 10.88
N GLY A 346 -8.01 15.55 10.07
CA GLY A 346 -7.24 15.59 8.83
C GLY A 346 -7.81 16.56 7.81
N ALA A 347 -9.12 16.56 7.58
CA ALA A 347 -9.79 17.46 6.65
C ALA A 347 -9.70 18.94 7.08
N ILE A 348 -9.88 19.21 8.38
CA ILE A 348 -9.69 20.55 8.96
C ILE A 348 -8.21 20.98 8.83
N GLY A 349 -7.27 20.08 9.17
CA GLY A 349 -5.84 20.34 9.03
C GLY A 349 -5.46 20.74 7.60
N LEU A 350 -5.93 19.99 6.59
CA LEU A 350 -5.67 20.34 5.19
C LEU A 350 -6.32 21.67 4.80
N SER A 351 -7.57 21.92 5.23
CA SER A 351 -8.25 23.19 4.96
C SER A 351 -7.44 24.38 5.51
N LEU A 352 -6.95 24.25 6.74
CA LEU A 352 -6.13 25.30 7.38
C LEU A 352 -4.75 25.40 6.72
N ALA A 353 -4.14 24.29 6.30
CA ALA A 353 -2.86 24.31 5.61
C ALA A 353 -2.91 25.10 4.29
N VAL A 354 -4.03 25.08 3.58
CA VAL A 354 -4.18 25.85 2.33
C VAL A 354 -4.49 27.32 2.62
N LEU A 355 -5.29 27.61 3.64
CA LEU A 355 -5.84 28.95 3.89
C LEU A 355 -4.92 29.84 4.75
N LEU A 356 -4.14 29.24 5.65
CA LEU A 356 -3.32 30.01 6.59
C LEU A 356 -1.99 30.42 5.93
N PRO A 357 -1.50 31.64 6.23
CA PRO A 357 -0.23 32.14 5.71
C PRO A 357 0.96 31.60 6.51
N GLY A 358 2.12 31.55 5.85
CA GLY A 358 3.42 31.27 6.45
C GLY A 358 3.77 29.79 6.54
N VAL A 359 5.00 29.46 6.12
CA VAL A 359 5.52 28.09 5.97
C VAL A 359 5.37 27.26 7.25
N GLY A 360 5.75 27.82 8.41
CA GLY A 360 5.76 27.08 9.68
C GLY A 360 4.35 26.62 10.10
N LEU A 361 3.37 27.51 10.08
CA LEU A 361 2.00 27.18 10.46
C LEU A 361 1.36 26.24 9.44
N ARG A 362 1.60 26.46 8.15
CA ARG A 362 1.16 25.60 7.06
C ARG A 362 1.69 24.17 7.25
N MET A 363 2.99 24.02 7.54
CA MET A 363 3.60 22.69 7.76
C MET A 363 3.05 22.01 9.01
N ALA A 364 2.78 22.73 10.08
CA ALA A 364 2.12 22.18 11.26
C ALA A 364 0.71 21.62 10.91
N MET A 365 -0.04 22.35 10.08
CA MET A 365 -1.37 21.89 9.63
C MET A 365 -1.29 20.73 8.64
N VAL A 366 -0.28 20.68 7.77
CA VAL A 366 0.02 19.52 6.92
C VAL A 366 0.34 18.29 7.78
N ALA A 367 1.20 18.42 8.80
CA ALA A 367 1.50 17.33 9.71
C ALA A 367 0.24 16.80 10.41
N LEU A 368 -0.63 17.72 10.87
CA LEU A 368 -1.91 17.37 11.50
C LEU A 368 -2.84 16.67 10.51
N ALA A 369 -2.92 17.13 9.26
CA ALA A 369 -3.70 16.50 8.21
C ALA A 369 -3.22 15.07 7.93
N CYS A 370 -1.91 14.90 7.72
CA CYS A 370 -1.30 13.60 7.48
C CYS A 370 -1.50 12.64 8.65
N ALA A 371 -1.36 13.12 9.90
CA ALA A 371 -1.59 12.33 11.10
C ALA A 371 -3.06 11.89 11.22
N GLY A 372 -3.99 12.78 10.94
CA GLY A 372 -5.41 12.46 10.91
C GLY A 372 -5.76 11.38 9.88
N PHE A 373 -5.33 11.56 8.64
CA PHE A 373 -5.59 10.61 7.55
C PHE A 373 -4.95 9.24 7.82
N ALA A 374 -3.69 9.21 8.24
CA ALA A 374 -2.98 7.98 8.53
C ALA A 374 -3.52 7.25 9.77
N GLY A 375 -3.99 7.98 10.78
CA GLY A 375 -4.59 7.41 11.98
C GLY A 375 -5.95 6.73 11.74
N ALA A 376 -6.68 7.14 10.70
CA ALA A 376 -7.93 6.49 10.31
C ALA A 376 -7.72 5.14 9.61
N MET A 377 -6.66 4.99 8.81
CA MET A 377 -6.47 3.84 7.90
C MET A 377 -6.50 2.45 8.58
N PRO A 378 -5.73 2.17 9.66
CA PRO A 378 -5.75 0.87 10.30
C PRO A 378 -7.11 0.54 10.89
N ASN A 379 -7.79 1.52 11.44
CA ASN A 379 -9.11 1.37 12.04
C ASN A 379 -10.22 1.08 11.01
N LEU A 380 -10.16 1.72 9.83
CA LEU A 380 -11.08 1.46 8.73
C LEU A 380 -10.89 0.06 8.15
N THR A 381 -9.64 -0.37 7.99
CA THR A 381 -9.32 -1.72 7.52
C THR A 381 -9.83 -2.78 8.50
N ALA A 382 -9.61 -2.58 9.80
CA ALA A 382 -10.12 -3.48 10.84
C ALA A 382 -11.66 -3.47 10.89
N ALA A 383 -12.29 -2.30 10.77
CA ALA A 383 -13.76 -2.21 10.73
C ALA A 383 -14.36 -2.93 9.51
N ALA A 384 -13.72 -2.84 8.33
CA ALA A 384 -14.12 -3.60 7.16
C ALA A 384 -14.02 -5.12 7.39
N ALA A 385 -12.91 -5.58 8.00
CA ALA A 385 -12.72 -7.00 8.33
C ALA A 385 -13.80 -7.56 9.25
N ASN A 386 -14.25 -6.78 10.22
CA ASN A 386 -15.23 -7.21 11.22
C ASN A 386 -16.66 -7.37 10.67
N VAL A 387 -17.01 -6.66 9.59
CA VAL A 387 -18.35 -6.68 9.01
C VAL A 387 -18.49 -7.62 7.82
N VAL A 388 -17.39 -8.24 7.38
CA VAL A 388 -17.37 -9.20 6.28
C VAL A 388 -17.34 -10.62 6.84
N PRO A 389 -18.25 -11.54 6.40
CA PRO A 389 -18.20 -12.95 6.76
C PRO A 389 -16.84 -13.58 6.46
N ALA A 390 -16.39 -14.51 7.32
CA ALA A 390 -15.07 -15.14 7.20
C ALA A 390 -14.81 -15.75 5.80
N ALA A 391 -15.80 -16.43 5.24
CA ALA A 391 -15.71 -17.03 3.89
C ALA A 391 -15.53 -16.01 2.76
N SER A 392 -15.93 -14.74 2.95
CA SER A 392 -15.91 -13.70 1.90
C SER A 392 -14.87 -12.59 2.18
N ARG A 393 -14.05 -12.73 3.23
CA ARG A 393 -13.07 -11.69 3.62
C ARG A 393 -12.12 -11.33 2.50
N GLY A 394 -11.60 -12.31 1.77
CA GLY A 394 -10.70 -12.06 0.65
C GLY A 394 -11.33 -11.20 -0.44
N MET A 395 -12.58 -11.48 -0.82
CA MET A 395 -13.34 -10.69 -1.79
C MET A 395 -13.63 -9.29 -1.23
N GLY A 396 -14.00 -9.16 0.05
CA GLY A 396 -14.23 -7.88 0.70
C GLY A 396 -12.99 -6.98 0.68
N PHE A 397 -11.82 -7.52 0.99
CA PHE A 397 -10.55 -6.78 0.92
C PHE A 397 -10.14 -6.44 -0.51
N ALA A 398 -10.34 -7.35 -1.47
CA ALA A 398 -10.07 -7.08 -2.88
C ALA A 398 -10.93 -5.92 -3.41
N LEU A 399 -12.20 -5.91 -3.07
CA LEU A 399 -13.14 -4.84 -3.43
C LEU A 399 -12.76 -3.50 -2.76
N LEU A 400 -12.41 -3.53 -1.47
CA LEU A 400 -11.91 -2.38 -0.73
C LEU A 400 -10.66 -1.81 -1.40
N GLN A 401 -9.66 -2.64 -1.67
CA GLN A 401 -8.40 -2.21 -2.28
C GLN A 401 -8.60 -1.66 -3.70
N PHE A 402 -9.41 -2.32 -4.51
CA PHE A 402 -9.70 -1.88 -5.88
C PHE A 402 -10.34 -0.49 -5.90
N LEU A 403 -11.41 -0.28 -5.12
CA LEU A 403 -12.12 0.99 -5.09
C LEU A 403 -11.30 2.11 -4.43
N THR A 404 -10.47 1.78 -3.43
CA THR A 404 -9.54 2.73 -2.82
C THR A 404 -8.45 3.17 -3.82
N THR A 405 -7.88 2.22 -4.57
CA THR A 405 -6.89 2.52 -5.63
C THR A 405 -7.50 3.39 -6.73
N LEU A 406 -8.70 3.06 -7.16
CA LEU A 406 -9.41 3.84 -8.17
C LEU A 406 -9.73 5.26 -7.68
N GLY A 407 -10.18 5.41 -6.41
CA GLY A 407 -10.38 6.71 -5.80
C GLY A 407 -9.09 7.54 -5.79
N GLY A 408 -7.99 6.96 -5.31
CA GLY A 408 -6.68 7.61 -5.25
C GLY A 408 -6.13 8.02 -6.62
N ALA A 409 -6.44 7.25 -7.66
CA ALA A 409 -5.98 7.53 -9.03
C ALA A 409 -6.39 8.94 -9.52
N PHE A 410 -7.57 9.41 -9.14
CA PHE A 410 -8.11 10.69 -9.66
C PHE A 410 -7.69 11.91 -8.85
N GLY A 411 -7.11 11.75 -7.65
CA GLY A 411 -6.72 12.87 -6.80
C GLY A 411 -5.74 13.85 -7.47
N PRO A 412 -4.60 13.38 -7.98
CA PRO A 412 -3.64 14.24 -8.67
C PRO A 412 -4.23 14.94 -9.91
N LEU A 413 -5.03 14.25 -10.70
CA LEU A 413 -5.69 14.83 -11.88
C LEU A 413 -6.68 15.94 -11.49
N LEU A 414 -7.45 15.73 -10.41
CA LEU A 414 -8.42 16.73 -9.93
C LEU A 414 -7.72 18.03 -9.52
N VAL A 415 -6.62 17.93 -8.77
CA VAL A 415 -5.83 19.12 -8.35
C VAL A 415 -5.26 19.83 -9.57
N GLY A 416 -4.61 19.09 -10.49
CA GLY A 416 -4.02 19.69 -11.68
C GLY A 416 -5.05 20.36 -12.59
N ALA A 417 -6.19 19.70 -12.84
CA ALA A 417 -7.26 20.26 -13.66
C ALA A 417 -7.86 21.53 -13.04
N MET A 418 -8.06 21.55 -11.71
CA MET A 418 -8.57 22.73 -11.04
C MET A 418 -7.52 23.85 -10.98
N SER A 419 -6.23 23.50 -10.88
CA SER A 419 -5.13 24.48 -10.97
C SER A 419 -5.13 25.20 -12.34
N ASP A 420 -5.22 24.45 -13.44
CA ASP A 420 -5.25 25.02 -14.79
C ASP A 420 -6.50 25.90 -15.03
N VAL A 421 -7.68 25.45 -14.58
CA VAL A 421 -8.92 26.18 -14.76
C VAL A 421 -8.96 27.49 -13.97
N THR A 422 -8.39 27.48 -12.76
CA THR A 422 -8.47 28.62 -11.84
C THR A 422 -7.22 29.51 -11.88
N GLY A 423 -6.14 29.05 -12.51
CA GLY A 423 -4.85 29.74 -12.57
C GLY A 423 -4.06 29.72 -11.26
N TRP A 424 -4.51 28.92 -10.24
CA TRP A 424 -3.83 28.85 -8.95
C TRP A 424 -3.94 27.47 -8.30
N ILE A 425 -2.80 26.86 -8.02
CA ILE A 425 -2.71 25.48 -7.46
C ILE A 425 -3.39 25.37 -6.08
N GLY A 426 -3.48 26.45 -5.31
CA GLY A 426 -4.19 26.47 -4.04
C GLY A 426 -5.67 26.13 -4.19
N TYR A 427 -6.34 26.60 -5.24
CA TYR A 427 -7.72 26.17 -5.54
C TYR A 427 -7.78 24.69 -5.88
N GLY A 428 -6.79 24.16 -6.62
CA GLY A 428 -6.69 22.71 -6.86
C GLY A 428 -6.65 21.93 -5.57
N MET A 429 -5.85 22.36 -4.59
CA MET A 429 -5.78 21.74 -3.25
C MET A 429 -7.11 21.88 -2.48
N LEU A 430 -7.82 23.01 -2.59
CA LEU A 430 -9.12 23.20 -1.95
C LEU A 430 -10.19 22.23 -2.48
N PHE A 431 -10.09 21.79 -3.75
CA PHE A 431 -11.01 20.80 -4.32
C PHE A 431 -10.84 19.39 -3.73
N LEU A 432 -9.76 19.10 -2.99
CA LEU A 432 -9.63 17.87 -2.22
C LEU A 432 -10.48 17.87 -0.93
N ILE A 433 -10.86 19.05 -0.44
CA ILE A 433 -11.56 19.20 0.84
C ILE A 433 -12.98 18.61 0.81
N PRO A 434 -13.84 18.86 -0.19
CA PRO A 434 -15.17 18.27 -0.25
C PRO A 434 -15.18 16.73 -0.22
N PRO A 435 -14.37 15.99 -1.00
CA PRO A 435 -14.27 14.53 -0.89
C PRO A 435 -13.85 14.06 0.51
N LEU A 436 -12.91 14.76 1.16
CA LEU A 436 -12.47 14.43 2.51
C LEU A 436 -13.57 14.62 3.55
N PHE A 437 -14.33 15.71 3.50
CA PHE A 437 -15.50 15.88 4.35
C PHE A 437 -16.61 14.88 4.02
N LEU A 438 -16.79 14.52 2.75
CA LEU A 438 -17.72 13.46 2.36
C LEU A 438 -17.32 12.12 2.99
N SER A 439 -16.04 11.80 3.09
CA SER A 439 -15.57 10.60 3.79
C SER A 439 -16.00 10.60 5.27
N VAL A 440 -15.91 11.74 5.95
CA VAL A 440 -16.38 11.91 7.34
C VAL A 440 -17.88 11.66 7.45
N VAL A 441 -18.66 12.28 6.54
CA VAL A 441 -20.13 12.13 6.52
C VAL A 441 -20.53 10.67 6.27
N LEU A 442 -19.88 10.00 5.32
CA LEU A 442 -20.14 8.59 5.00
C LEU A 442 -19.93 7.69 6.22
N LEU A 443 -18.82 7.87 6.96
CA LEU A 443 -18.58 7.11 8.18
C LEU A 443 -19.58 7.44 9.29
N TRP A 444 -19.93 8.71 9.44
CA TRP A 444 -20.93 9.12 10.42
C TRP A 444 -22.30 8.49 10.16
N LEU A 445 -22.71 8.39 8.89
CA LEU A 445 -23.98 7.77 8.48
C LEU A 445 -24.06 6.26 8.73
N VAL A 446 -22.91 5.55 8.67
CA VAL A 446 -22.88 4.09 8.85
C VAL A 446 -22.49 3.66 10.27
N ARG A 447 -22.16 4.60 11.16
CA ARG A 447 -21.79 4.29 12.56
C ARG A 447 -22.84 3.48 13.32
N GLY A 448 -24.12 3.72 13.02
CA GLY A 448 -25.23 3.03 13.70
C GLY A 448 -25.57 1.65 13.12
N SER A 449 -25.03 1.27 11.95
CA SER A 449 -25.22 -0.05 11.36
C SER A 449 -24.08 -1.03 11.68
N TYR A 450 -22.96 -0.54 12.19
CA TYR A 450 -21.74 -1.34 12.38
C TYR A 450 -21.97 -2.54 13.31
N ASP A 451 -22.55 -2.32 14.49
CA ASP A 451 -22.76 -3.36 15.50
C ASP A 451 -23.67 -4.48 14.97
N ALA A 452 -24.74 -4.10 14.25
CA ALA A 452 -25.65 -5.07 13.64
C ALA A 452 -25.01 -5.84 12.46
N ASP A 453 -24.15 -5.19 11.67
CA ASP A 453 -23.46 -5.84 10.55
C ASP A 453 -22.35 -6.76 11.07
N ALA A 454 -21.59 -6.37 12.10
CA ALA A 454 -20.58 -7.18 12.75
C ALA A 454 -21.18 -8.44 13.42
N ALA A 455 -22.30 -8.27 14.13
CA ALA A 455 -23.02 -9.41 14.74
C ALA A 455 -23.52 -10.41 13.67
N ARG A 456 -24.00 -9.93 12.51
CA ARG A 456 -24.39 -10.81 11.41
C ARG A 456 -23.21 -11.57 10.81
N ALA A 457 -22.06 -10.89 10.64
CA ALA A 457 -20.85 -11.52 10.12
C ALA A 457 -20.35 -12.63 11.07
N SER A 458 -20.37 -12.41 12.38
CA SER A 458 -19.97 -13.42 13.37
C SER A 458 -20.92 -14.60 13.43
N ALA A 459 -22.24 -14.38 13.34
CA ALA A 459 -23.24 -15.45 13.32
C ALA A 459 -23.13 -16.35 12.09
N SER A 460 -22.75 -15.81 10.93
CA SER A 460 -22.54 -16.61 9.70
C SER A 460 -21.26 -17.44 9.74
N SER A 461 -20.34 -17.20 10.67
CA SER A 461 -19.10 -17.97 10.83
C SER A 461 -19.26 -19.17 11.77
N SER A 462 -20.41 -19.29 12.45
CA SER A 462 -20.72 -20.37 13.41
C SER A 462 -21.53 -21.53 12.79
N HIS A 463 -21.87 -21.43 11.51
CA HIS A 463 -22.53 -22.46 10.71
C HIS A 463 -21.61 -22.95 9.59
#